data_219d257f127bb3a3514fddb0edd1d53e
#
_entry.id   219d257f127bb3a3514fddb0edd1d53e
#
_cell.length_a   1.000
_cell.length_b   1.000
_cell.length_c   1.000
_cell.angle_alpha   90.00
_cell.angle_beta   90.00
_cell.angle_gamma   90.00
#
_symmetry.space_group_name_H-M   'P 1'
#
loop_
_entity.id
_entity.type
_entity.pdbx_description
1 polymer ?
#
loop_
_entity_poly.entity_id
_entity_poly.type
_entity_poly.pdbx_seq_one_letter_code
_entity_poly.pdbx_strand_id
1 'polypeptide(L)' 'MATILFTGTYASDDPTRAVLPLLSAKGALDAGHQAEVALMGEATYLMKSEVADACNPVGWPNLGEVLREIVDRGVNFYI' A
#
# COMPACT_ATOMS: atom_id res chain seq x y z
N MET A 1 -19.65 8.50 3.78
CA MET A 1 -18.23 8.15 3.90
C MET A 1 -18.11 6.85 4.68
N ALA A 2 -17.23 5.97 4.21
CA ALA A 2 -16.96 4.70 4.87
C ALA A 2 -15.49 4.64 5.29
N THR A 3 -15.17 3.74 6.21
CA THR A 3 -13.80 3.35 6.53
C THR A 3 -13.59 1.95 5.95
N ILE A 4 -12.58 1.81 5.08
CA ILE A 4 -12.36 0.58 4.35
C ILE A 4 -10.96 0.06 4.70
N LEU A 5 -10.89 -1.22 5.07
CA LEU A 5 -9.63 -1.90 5.37
C LEU A 5 -9.20 -2.71 4.14
N PHE A 6 -7.98 -2.47 3.69
CA PHE A 6 -7.36 -3.22 2.61
C PHE A 6 -6.25 -4.08 3.19
N THR A 7 -6.15 -5.33 2.77
CA THR A 7 -5.13 -6.25 3.26
C THR A 7 -4.14 -6.60 2.16
N GLY A 8 -2.86 -6.73 2.52
CA GLY A 8 -1.79 -7.10 1.61
C GLY A 8 -0.95 -8.23 2.17
N THR A 9 -0.50 -9.12 1.30
CA THR A 9 0.31 -10.29 1.66
C THR A 9 1.58 -10.43 0.84
N TYR A 10 1.78 -9.59 -0.17
CA TYR A 10 2.93 -9.63 -1.06
C TYR A 10 3.86 -8.44 -0.83
N ALA A 11 5.14 -8.65 -1.12
CA ALA A 11 6.15 -7.59 -1.13
C ALA A 11 7.00 -7.74 -2.40
N SER A 12 8.32 -7.83 -2.28
CA SER A 12 9.21 -7.95 -3.43
C SER A 12 9.07 -9.28 -4.19
N ASP A 13 8.41 -10.27 -3.59
CA ASP A 13 8.09 -11.53 -4.26
C ASP A 13 7.08 -11.33 -5.41
N ASP A 14 6.20 -10.33 -5.32
CA ASP A 14 5.27 -9.96 -6.40
C ASP A 14 4.95 -8.46 -6.28
N PRO A 15 5.80 -7.58 -6.85
CA PRO A 15 5.59 -6.14 -6.70
C PRO A 15 4.27 -5.62 -7.24
N THR A 16 3.76 -6.21 -8.31
CA THR A 16 2.48 -5.79 -8.89
C THR A 16 1.32 -6.08 -7.94
N ARG A 17 1.29 -7.27 -7.33
CA ARG A 17 0.27 -7.59 -6.33
C ARG A 17 0.47 -6.83 -5.04
N ALA A 18 1.73 -6.56 -4.68
CA ALA A 18 2.05 -5.82 -3.46
C ALA A 18 1.46 -4.41 -3.47
N VAL A 19 1.42 -3.75 -4.62
CA VAL A 19 0.93 -2.37 -4.71
C VAL A 19 -0.60 -2.27 -4.74
N LEU A 20 -1.31 -3.34 -5.09
CA LEU A 20 -2.76 -3.27 -5.28
C LEU A 20 -3.53 -2.77 -4.05
N PRO A 21 -3.29 -3.27 -2.83
CA PRO A 21 -4.00 -2.73 -1.67
C PRO A 21 -3.67 -1.26 -1.42
N LEU A 22 -2.44 -0.82 -1.71
CA LEU A 22 -2.04 0.59 -1.54
C LEU A 22 -2.74 1.49 -2.55
N LEU A 23 -2.82 1.06 -3.81
CA LEU A 23 -3.57 1.79 -4.85
C LEU A 23 -5.06 1.82 -4.54
N SER A 24 -5.60 0.74 -4.00
CA SER A 24 -7.00 0.68 -3.59
C SER A 24 -7.26 1.66 -2.44
N ALA A 25 -6.36 1.75 -1.48
CA ALA A 25 -6.45 2.71 -0.38
C ALA A 25 -6.43 4.15 -0.92
N LYS A 26 -5.52 4.43 -1.85
CA LYS A 26 -5.45 5.75 -2.49
C LYS A 26 -6.76 6.09 -3.21
N GLY A 27 -7.32 5.13 -3.96
CA GLY A 27 -8.59 5.31 -4.64
C GLY A 27 -9.74 5.60 -3.68
N ALA A 28 -9.77 4.91 -2.55
CA ALA A 28 -10.78 5.14 -1.51
C ALA A 28 -10.67 6.56 -0.95
N LEU A 29 -9.45 7.02 -0.67
CA LEU A 29 -9.22 8.41 -0.20
C LEU A 29 -9.69 9.42 -1.24
N ASP A 30 -9.36 9.19 -2.51
CA ASP A 30 -9.76 10.09 -3.59
C ASP A 30 -11.27 10.13 -3.77
N ALA A 31 -11.97 9.06 -3.40
CA ALA A 31 -13.44 9.01 -3.44
C ALA A 31 -14.09 9.56 -2.17
N GLY A 32 -13.32 10.09 -1.22
CA GLY A 32 -13.83 10.71 -0.01
C GLY A 32 -14.04 9.74 1.15
N HIS A 33 -13.54 8.52 1.05
CA HIS A 33 -13.60 7.54 2.14
C HIS A 33 -12.33 7.57 2.99
N GLN A 34 -12.40 6.99 4.17
CA GLN A 34 -11.21 6.69 4.97
C GLN A 34 -10.69 5.31 4.60
N ALA A 35 -9.39 5.14 4.67
CA ALA A 35 -8.75 3.87 4.33
C ALA A 35 -7.78 3.46 5.44
N GLU A 36 -7.69 2.15 5.65
CA GLU A 36 -6.71 1.52 6.52
C GLU A 36 -6.09 0.35 5.78
N VAL A 37 -4.85 0.02 6.08
CA VAL A 37 -4.12 -1.06 5.41
C VAL A 37 -3.54 -2.01 6.47
N ALA A 38 -3.78 -3.30 6.29
CA ALA A 38 -3.17 -4.34 7.11
C ALA A 38 -2.17 -5.12 6.24
N LEU A 39 -0.93 -5.18 6.67
CA LEU A 39 0.14 -5.90 5.99
C LEU A 39 0.46 -7.18 6.76
N MET A 40 0.39 -8.31 6.08
CA MET A 40 0.60 -9.62 6.67
C MET A 40 1.60 -10.44 5.85
N GLY A 41 2.28 -11.38 6.49
CA GLY A 41 3.24 -12.22 5.80
C GLY A 41 4.36 -11.39 5.18
N GLU A 42 4.69 -11.67 3.93
CA GLU A 42 5.77 -10.97 3.21
C GLU A 42 5.51 -9.46 3.11
N ALA A 43 4.26 -9.03 3.10
CA ALA A 43 3.92 -7.61 2.98
C ALA A 43 4.46 -6.78 4.14
N THR A 44 4.74 -7.37 5.29
CA THR A 44 5.31 -6.63 6.43
C THR A 44 6.68 -6.03 6.10
N TYR A 45 7.42 -6.62 5.18
CA TYR A 45 8.71 -6.09 4.74
C TYR A 45 8.60 -4.75 4.01
N LEU A 46 7.41 -4.39 3.54
CA LEU A 46 7.19 -3.09 2.87
C LEU A 46 7.40 -1.91 3.82
N MET A 47 7.41 -2.16 5.12
CA MET A 47 7.71 -1.12 6.11
C MET A 47 9.19 -0.71 6.10
N LYS A 48 10.05 -1.48 5.45
CA LYS A 48 11.44 -1.08 5.17
C LYS A 48 11.46 -0.29 3.87
N SER A 49 11.94 0.94 3.91
CA SER A 49 11.94 1.81 2.72
C SER A 49 12.74 1.21 1.57
N GLU A 50 13.85 0.50 1.84
CA GLU A 50 14.64 -0.15 0.81
C GLU A 50 13.84 -1.20 0.05
N VAL A 51 13.00 -1.96 0.76
CA VAL A 51 12.14 -2.97 0.13
C VAL A 51 11.04 -2.31 -0.70
N ALA A 52 10.36 -1.32 -0.13
CA ALA A 52 9.31 -0.61 -0.84
C ALA A 52 9.83 0.06 -2.10
N ASP A 53 10.98 0.72 -2.02
CA ASP A 53 11.57 1.43 -3.16
C ASP A 53 12.07 0.48 -4.25
N ALA A 54 12.34 -0.78 -3.91
CA ALA A 54 12.73 -1.80 -4.88
C ALA A 54 11.53 -2.43 -5.61
N CYS A 55 10.31 -2.14 -5.19
CA CYS A 55 9.10 -2.71 -5.79
C CYS A 55 8.60 -1.82 -6.94
N ASN A 56 8.82 -2.28 -8.18
CA ASN A 56 8.39 -1.57 -9.39
C ASN A 56 7.29 -2.38 -10.07
N PRO A 57 6.01 -2.09 -9.78
CA PRO A 57 4.90 -2.83 -10.35
C PRO A 57 4.77 -2.61 -11.86
N VAL A 58 4.23 -3.59 -12.54
CA VAL A 58 3.98 -3.47 -13.98
C VAL A 58 2.82 -2.50 -14.23
N GLY A 59 3.10 -1.41 -14.94
CA GLY A 59 2.07 -0.44 -15.32
C GLY A 59 1.63 0.53 -14.22
N TRP A 60 2.27 0.48 -13.04
CA TRP A 60 1.93 1.35 -11.90
C TRP A 60 3.17 2.09 -11.41
N PRO A 61 2.98 3.20 -10.66
CA PRO A 61 4.11 3.89 -10.04
C PRO A 61 4.89 2.99 -9.08
N ASN A 62 6.12 3.39 -8.75
CA ASN A 62 6.94 2.71 -7.75
C ASN A 62 6.17 2.59 -6.44
N LEU A 63 6.23 1.42 -5.80
CA LEU A 63 5.46 1.14 -4.61
C LEU A 63 5.82 2.10 -3.46
N GLY A 64 7.10 2.41 -3.29
CA GLY A 64 7.54 3.34 -2.25
C GLY A 64 6.94 4.72 -2.40
N GLU A 65 6.75 5.21 -3.63
CA GLU A 65 6.09 6.49 -3.87
C GLU A 65 4.62 6.46 -3.44
N VAL A 66 3.90 5.41 -3.82
CA VAL A 66 2.49 5.25 -3.44
C VAL A 66 2.37 5.11 -1.92
N LEU A 67 3.24 4.33 -1.31
CA LEU A 67 3.25 4.12 0.14
C LEU A 67 3.42 5.44 0.88
N ARG A 68 4.43 6.24 0.50
CA ARG A 68 4.68 7.53 1.14
C ARG A 68 3.51 8.49 0.97
N GLU A 69 2.87 8.50 -0.19
CA GLU A 69 1.71 9.35 -0.44
C GLU A 69 0.56 9.02 0.51
N ILE A 70 0.20 7.75 0.66
CA ILE A 70 -0.92 7.38 1.52
C ILE A 70 -0.59 7.51 3.00
N VAL A 71 0.66 7.33 3.40
CA VAL A 71 1.10 7.60 4.78
C VAL A 71 0.94 9.09 5.09
N ASP A 72 1.36 9.97 4.18
CA ASP A 72 1.22 11.41 4.34
C ASP A 72 -0.25 11.85 4.40
N ARG A 73 -1.14 11.10 3.79
CA ARG A 73 -2.59 11.36 3.82
C ARG A 73 -3.29 10.75 5.04
N GLY A 74 -2.54 10.17 5.97
CA GLY A 74 -3.06 9.74 7.26
C GLY A 74 -3.62 8.34 7.30
N VAL A 75 -3.29 7.48 6.34
CA VAL A 75 -3.71 6.08 6.36
C VAL A 75 -3.01 5.34 7.50
N ASN A 76 -3.79 4.64 8.31
CA ASN A 76 -3.25 3.79 9.37
C ASN A 76 -2.84 2.44 8.81
N PHE A 77 -1.66 1.97 9.25
CA PHE A 77 -1.12 0.66 8.85
C PHE A 77 -1.09 -0.26 10.06
N TYR A 78 -1.60 -1.46 9.87
CA TYR A 78 -1.54 -2.54 10.86
C TYR A 78 -0.61 -3.63 10.35
N ILE A 79 0.27 -4.09 11.22
CA ILE A 79 1.30 -5.08 10.88
C ILE A 79 1.03 -6.38 11.66
#